data_7dbff88e6b1bd64e21e9ae254577cbb2
#
_entry.id   7dbff88e6b1bd64e21e9ae254577cbb2
#
_cell.length_a   1.000
_cell.length_b   1.000
_cell.length_c   1.000
_cell.angle_alpha   90.00
_cell.angle_beta   90.00
_cell.angle_gamma   90.00
#
_symmetry.space_group_name_H-M   'P 1'
#
loop_
_entity.id
_entity.type
_entity.pdbx_description
1 polymer ?
#
loop_
_entity_poly.entity_id
_entity_poly.type
_entity_poly.pdbx_seq_one_letter_code
_entity_poly.pdbx_strand_id
1 'polypeptide(L)'
;MILSASGWRKVFAASWNEQDKNKEITEESKAISIVAGAVFFEYIKELTNQENPVIAVGMDTRPTGEAIVEGILKSLVSKGAIVQYCGVTSAPEIMSFAKKLDGFIYVSASHNPIGHNGIKFGINDGGVLSAKENAKIIQKFNTILDDDILLNEYIKKANSCSSSELKTVYQTKDSSKFNALNSYRDFAKETITGTNNKEYQA
;
A
#
# COMPACT_ATOMS: atom_id res chain seq x y z
N MET A 1 2.65 -5.24 -17.04
CA MET A 1 1.95 -5.32 -15.73
C MET A 1 0.45 -5.42 -15.96
N ILE A 2 -0.26 -6.21 -15.14
CA ILE A 2 -1.72 -6.27 -15.17
C ILE A 2 -2.26 -5.24 -14.18
N LEU A 3 -3.06 -4.29 -14.66
CA LEU A 3 -3.71 -3.24 -13.87
C LEU A 3 -5.20 -3.57 -13.74
N SER A 4 -5.64 -3.93 -12.54
CA SER A 4 -7.05 -4.28 -12.29
C SER A 4 -7.53 -3.82 -10.92
N ALA A 5 -8.83 -3.75 -10.70
CA ALA A 5 -9.42 -3.41 -9.40
C ALA A 5 -9.02 -4.40 -8.29
N SER A 6 -8.77 -5.66 -8.62
CA SER A 6 -8.33 -6.67 -7.66
C SER A 6 -6.84 -6.57 -7.28
N GLY A 7 -6.12 -5.62 -7.84
CA GLY A 7 -4.71 -5.33 -7.60
C GLY A 7 -3.89 -5.24 -8.88
N TRP A 8 -2.80 -4.50 -8.83
CA TRP A 8 -1.83 -4.33 -9.90
C TRP A 8 -0.73 -5.37 -9.73
N ARG A 9 -0.49 -6.20 -10.74
CA ARG A 9 0.39 -7.37 -10.60
C ARG A 9 1.40 -7.48 -11.73
N LYS A 10 2.63 -7.90 -11.40
CA LYS A 10 3.67 -8.31 -12.34
C LYS A 10 4.64 -9.29 -11.65
N VAL A 11 5.57 -9.87 -12.40
CA VAL A 11 6.79 -10.45 -11.85
C VAL A 11 7.67 -9.28 -11.41
N PHE A 12 7.86 -9.10 -10.11
CA PHE A 12 8.70 -8.05 -9.53
C PHE A 12 10.15 -8.49 -9.31
N ALA A 13 10.38 -9.82 -9.23
CA ALA A 13 11.73 -10.34 -9.12
C ALA A 13 12.62 -9.83 -10.26
N ALA A 14 13.84 -9.36 -9.94
CA ALA A 14 14.74 -8.74 -10.90
C ALA A 14 15.14 -9.68 -12.04
N SER A 15 15.13 -10.98 -11.81
CA SER A 15 15.39 -12.02 -12.81
C SER A 15 14.22 -12.26 -13.80
N TRP A 16 13.07 -11.67 -13.59
CA TRP A 16 11.82 -11.95 -14.31
C TRP A 16 11.33 -13.41 -14.20
N ASN A 17 11.92 -14.18 -13.29
CA ASN A 17 11.51 -15.56 -13.03
C ASN A 17 10.39 -15.59 -11.99
N GLU A 18 9.26 -16.18 -12.34
CA GLU A 18 8.09 -16.31 -11.46
C GLU A 18 8.35 -17.11 -10.18
N GLN A 19 9.38 -17.98 -10.18
CA GLN A 19 9.77 -18.80 -9.03
C GLN A 19 10.95 -18.23 -8.23
N ASP A 20 11.44 -17.04 -8.61
CA ASP A 20 12.58 -16.42 -7.93
C ASP A 20 12.19 -15.97 -6.51
N LYS A 21 13.05 -16.31 -5.55
CA LYS A 21 12.91 -15.99 -4.13
C LYS A 21 13.80 -14.82 -3.70
N ASN A 22 14.52 -14.19 -4.62
CA ASN A 22 15.34 -13.04 -4.31
C ASN A 22 14.48 -11.81 -4.02
N LYS A 23 14.99 -10.96 -3.14
CA LYS A 23 14.31 -9.73 -2.72
C LYS A 23 14.51 -8.55 -3.66
N GLU A 24 15.44 -8.67 -4.59
CA GLU A 24 15.82 -7.59 -5.50
C GLU A 24 14.76 -7.35 -6.57
N ILE A 25 14.52 -6.07 -6.86
CA ILE A 25 13.65 -5.62 -7.95
C ILE A 25 14.43 -4.70 -8.89
N THR A 26 14.00 -4.60 -10.13
CA THR A 26 14.62 -3.72 -11.14
C THR A 26 14.36 -2.24 -10.81
N GLU A 27 15.17 -1.34 -11.38
CA GLU A 27 14.95 0.12 -11.28
C GLU A 27 13.58 0.53 -11.85
N GLU A 28 13.15 -0.10 -12.94
CA GLU A 28 11.79 0.05 -13.46
C GLU A 28 10.73 -0.31 -12.41
N SER A 29 10.90 -1.42 -11.71
CA SER A 29 9.96 -1.85 -10.66
C SER A 29 9.97 -0.92 -9.45
N LYS A 30 11.13 -0.30 -9.13
CA LYS A 30 11.21 0.76 -8.11
C LYS A 30 10.44 2.01 -8.55
N ALA A 31 10.62 2.44 -9.80
CA ALA A 31 9.89 3.57 -10.36
C ALA A 31 8.37 3.33 -10.34
N ILE A 32 7.91 2.14 -10.75
CA ILE A 32 6.51 1.71 -10.64
C ILE A 32 5.99 1.84 -9.21
N SER A 33 6.76 1.41 -8.22
CA SER A 33 6.37 1.47 -6.81
C SER A 33 6.23 2.92 -6.31
N ILE A 34 7.15 3.79 -6.72
CA ILE A 34 7.12 5.23 -6.42
C ILE A 34 5.86 5.88 -7.03
N VAL A 35 5.64 5.66 -8.32
CA VAL A 35 4.49 6.26 -9.02
C VAL A 35 3.17 5.72 -8.44
N ALA A 36 3.09 4.42 -8.13
CA ALA A 36 1.91 3.83 -7.49
C ALA A 36 1.58 4.49 -6.15
N GLY A 37 2.57 4.74 -5.29
CA GLY A 37 2.39 5.47 -4.04
C GLY A 37 1.92 6.91 -4.26
N ALA A 38 2.51 7.59 -5.25
CA ALA A 38 2.20 8.98 -5.57
C ALA A 38 0.77 9.18 -6.08
N VAL A 39 0.35 8.39 -7.05
CA VAL A 39 -1.00 8.51 -7.63
C VAL A 39 -2.07 8.16 -6.61
N PHE A 40 -1.80 7.22 -5.72
CA PHE A 40 -2.72 6.90 -4.63
C PHE A 40 -2.80 8.03 -3.60
N PHE A 41 -1.67 8.63 -3.20
CA PHE A 41 -1.68 9.81 -2.33
C PHE A 41 -2.55 10.92 -2.90
N GLU A 42 -2.35 11.26 -4.18
CA GLU A 42 -3.09 12.32 -4.84
C GLU A 42 -4.58 12.01 -4.94
N TYR A 43 -4.93 10.74 -5.21
CA TYR A 43 -6.31 10.28 -5.19
C TYR A 43 -6.96 10.42 -3.81
N ILE A 44 -6.29 9.99 -2.73
CA ILE A 44 -6.82 10.11 -1.36
C ILE A 44 -6.92 11.56 -0.93
N LYS A 45 -5.92 12.38 -1.23
CA LYS A 45 -5.95 13.83 -0.93
C LYS A 45 -7.17 14.51 -1.57
N GLU A 46 -7.45 14.21 -2.86
CA GLU A 46 -8.61 14.72 -3.57
C GLU A 46 -9.93 14.20 -2.97
N LEU A 47 -9.98 12.88 -2.67
CA LEU A 47 -11.19 12.24 -2.13
C LEU A 47 -11.58 12.76 -0.75
N THR A 48 -10.59 12.98 0.13
CA THR A 48 -10.82 13.35 1.55
C THR A 48 -10.71 14.84 1.81
N ASN A 49 -10.20 15.61 0.84
CA ASN A 49 -9.83 17.01 0.99
C ASN A 49 -8.86 17.28 2.18
N GLN A 50 -8.00 16.27 2.47
CA GLN A 50 -6.99 16.35 3.53
C GLN A 50 -5.63 16.68 2.93
N GLU A 51 -4.92 17.68 3.49
CA GLU A 51 -3.56 18.00 3.05
C GLU A 51 -2.57 16.88 3.38
N ASN A 52 -2.72 16.25 4.54
CA ASN A 52 -1.85 15.20 5.04
C ASN A 52 -2.66 13.94 5.37
N PRO A 53 -3.15 13.20 4.37
CA PRO A 53 -3.98 12.02 4.61
C PRO A 53 -3.19 10.94 5.36
N VAL A 54 -3.90 10.20 6.22
CA VAL A 54 -3.36 9.08 7.00
C VAL A 54 -3.54 7.78 6.22
N ILE A 55 -2.44 7.16 5.81
CA ILE A 55 -2.46 5.98 4.93
C ILE A 55 -1.76 4.81 5.59
N ALA A 56 -2.46 3.67 5.74
CA ALA A 56 -1.83 2.42 6.14
C ALA A 56 -1.05 1.80 4.99
N VAL A 57 0.14 1.27 5.28
CA VAL A 57 0.94 0.49 4.32
C VAL A 57 1.32 -0.84 4.94
N GLY A 58 1.08 -1.93 4.23
CA GLY A 58 1.44 -3.26 4.68
C GLY A 58 1.76 -4.19 3.52
N MET A 59 2.34 -5.34 3.82
CA MET A 59 2.73 -6.33 2.82
C MET A 59 2.53 -7.75 3.31
N ASP A 60 2.47 -8.71 2.38
CA ASP A 60 2.61 -10.13 2.69
C ASP A 60 4.10 -10.53 2.84
N THR A 61 4.38 -11.82 2.96
CA THR A 61 5.74 -12.34 3.21
C THR A 61 6.58 -12.53 1.95
N ARG A 62 6.16 -12.02 0.79
CA ARG A 62 6.90 -12.18 -0.47
C ARG A 62 8.24 -11.45 -0.44
N PRO A 63 9.31 -12.05 -0.98
CA PRO A 63 10.67 -11.49 -0.86
C PRO A 63 10.82 -10.06 -1.37
N THR A 64 10.14 -9.73 -2.49
CA THR A 64 10.20 -8.40 -3.13
C THR A 64 9.37 -7.33 -2.41
N GLY A 65 8.59 -7.71 -1.39
CA GLY A 65 7.65 -6.82 -0.69
C GLY A 65 8.32 -5.60 -0.09
N GLU A 66 9.45 -5.78 0.61
CA GLU A 66 10.17 -4.67 1.27
C GLU A 66 10.66 -3.62 0.26
N ALA A 67 11.21 -4.05 -0.88
CA ALA A 67 11.71 -3.14 -1.90
C ALA A 67 10.58 -2.33 -2.57
N ILE A 68 9.42 -2.96 -2.80
CA ILE A 68 8.22 -2.28 -3.32
C ILE A 68 7.70 -1.27 -2.29
N VAL A 69 7.58 -1.69 -1.03
CA VAL A 69 7.11 -0.84 0.07
C VAL A 69 8.04 0.36 0.25
N GLU A 70 9.36 0.21 0.17
CA GLU A 70 10.30 1.33 0.28
C GLU A 70 10.01 2.42 -0.76
N GLY A 71 9.77 2.07 -2.03
CA GLY A 71 9.41 3.01 -3.07
C GLY A 71 8.10 3.75 -2.77
N ILE A 72 7.08 3.00 -2.31
CA ILE A 72 5.79 3.55 -1.88
C ILE A 72 5.96 4.52 -0.71
N LEU A 73 6.70 4.13 0.34
CA LEU A 73 6.93 4.95 1.53
C LEU A 73 7.63 6.27 1.18
N LYS A 74 8.71 6.21 0.37
CA LYS A 74 9.42 7.40 -0.11
C LYS A 74 8.46 8.38 -0.78
N SER A 75 7.58 7.86 -1.63
CA SER A 75 6.61 8.68 -2.36
C SER A 75 5.58 9.30 -1.42
N LEU A 76 4.98 8.53 -0.54
CA LEU A 76 3.97 8.99 0.40
C LEU A 76 4.51 10.06 1.35
N VAL A 77 5.67 9.78 1.98
CA VAL A 77 6.30 10.69 2.94
C VAL A 77 6.73 11.99 2.28
N SER A 78 7.38 11.94 1.12
CA SER A 78 7.82 13.15 0.39
C SER A 78 6.67 14.05 -0.08
N LYS A 79 5.45 13.50 -0.15
CA LYS A 79 4.22 14.23 -0.47
C LYS A 79 3.46 14.72 0.77
N GLY A 80 3.89 14.34 1.97
CA GLY A 80 3.31 14.78 3.23
C GLY A 80 2.25 13.84 3.82
N ALA A 81 2.14 12.58 3.36
CA ALA A 81 1.25 11.61 4.01
C ALA A 81 1.70 11.28 5.43
N ILE A 82 0.76 11.08 6.33
CA ILE A 82 0.99 10.44 7.63
C ILE A 82 0.90 8.93 7.42
N VAL A 83 2.03 8.24 7.44
CA VAL A 83 2.07 6.82 7.12
C VAL A 83 1.99 5.96 8.38
N GLN A 84 1.06 5.00 8.37
CA GLN A 84 0.94 3.93 9.35
C GLN A 84 1.52 2.63 8.74
N TYR A 85 2.82 2.38 8.92
CA TYR A 85 3.47 1.20 8.36
C TYR A 85 3.26 -0.03 9.25
N CYS A 86 2.53 -1.02 8.75
CA CYS A 86 2.16 -2.23 9.48
C CYS A 86 3.16 -3.40 9.30
N GLY A 87 4.18 -3.23 8.44
CA GLY A 87 5.09 -4.35 8.12
C GLY A 87 4.37 -5.52 7.46
N VAL A 88 4.77 -6.74 7.82
CA VAL A 88 4.06 -7.94 7.38
C VAL A 88 2.71 -8.01 8.09
N THR A 89 1.63 -8.01 7.30
CA THR A 89 0.26 -8.02 7.80
C THR A 89 -0.64 -8.80 6.84
N SER A 90 -1.78 -9.27 7.31
CA SER A 90 -2.78 -9.90 6.44
C SER A 90 -3.73 -8.86 5.83
N ALA A 91 -4.38 -9.21 4.72
CA ALA A 91 -5.35 -8.34 4.10
C ALA A 91 -6.50 -7.93 5.06
N PRO A 92 -7.13 -8.85 5.82
CA PRO A 92 -8.21 -8.45 6.72
C PRO A 92 -7.74 -7.53 7.87
N GLU A 93 -6.49 -7.64 8.33
CA GLU A 93 -5.95 -6.73 9.35
C GLU A 93 -5.84 -5.29 8.82
N ILE A 94 -5.19 -5.10 7.67
CA ILE A 94 -5.00 -3.77 7.10
C ILE A 94 -6.33 -3.15 6.65
N MET A 95 -7.23 -3.95 6.09
CA MET A 95 -8.57 -3.53 5.67
C MET A 95 -9.42 -3.07 6.87
N SER A 96 -9.39 -3.80 7.97
CA SER A 96 -10.09 -3.41 9.20
C SER A 96 -9.49 -2.14 9.82
N PHE A 97 -8.17 -2.00 9.78
CA PHE A 97 -7.48 -0.81 10.28
C PHE A 97 -7.76 0.43 9.43
N ALA A 98 -7.86 0.29 8.13
CA ALA A 98 -8.15 1.36 7.20
C ALA A 98 -9.48 2.09 7.49
N LYS A 99 -10.45 1.43 8.14
CA LYS A 99 -11.71 2.06 8.56
C LYS A 99 -11.53 3.21 9.56
N LYS A 100 -10.36 3.33 10.17
CA LYS A 100 -9.98 4.40 11.11
C LYS A 100 -9.05 5.44 10.48
N LEU A 101 -8.74 5.29 9.19
CA LEU A 101 -7.76 6.07 8.45
C LEU A 101 -8.40 6.58 7.15
N ASP A 102 -7.61 7.23 6.29
CA ASP A 102 -8.10 7.72 5.00
C ASP A 102 -8.00 6.67 3.89
N GLY A 103 -7.06 5.74 3.99
CA GLY A 103 -6.90 4.66 3.03
C GLY A 103 -5.75 3.71 3.35
N PHE A 104 -5.52 2.73 2.46
CA PHE A 104 -4.43 1.79 2.60
C PHE A 104 -3.81 1.37 1.26
N ILE A 105 -2.54 1.00 1.32
CA ILE A 105 -1.83 0.27 0.26
C ILE A 105 -1.39 -1.07 0.83
N TYR A 106 -1.74 -2.16 0.14
CA TYR A 106 -1.35 -3.50 0.52
C TYR A 106 -0.56 -4.17 -0.60
N VAL A 107 0.69 -4.53 -0.30
CA VAL A 107 1.62 -5.16 -1.24
C VAL A 107 1.50 -6.67 -1.13
N SER A 108 0.85 -7.29 -2.11
CA SER A 108 0.59 -8.74 -2.15
C SER A 108 0.10 -9.19 -3.52
N ALA A 109 0.60 -10.32 -3.99
CA ALA A 109 0.08 -10.98 -5.18
C ALA A 109 -0.84 -12.19 -4.87
N SER A 110 -1.29 -12.34 -3.62
CA SER A 110 -2.22 -13.42 -3.22
C SER A 110 -1.63 -14.81 -3.48
N HIS A 111 -2.23 -15.61 -4.38
CA HIS A 111 -1.85 -16.98 -4.71
C HIS A 111 -0.92 -17.12 -5.92
N ASN A 112 -0.45 -16.00 -6.51
CA ASN A 112 0.48 -16.06 -7.64
C ASN A 112 1.84 -16.67 -7.21
N PRO A 113 2.66 -17.17 -8.15
CA PRO A 113 4.02 -17.64 -7.87
C PRO A 113 4.86 -16.64 -7.08
N ILE A 114 5.90 -17.10 -6.39
CA ILE A 114 6.64 -16.33 -5.38
C ILE A 114 7.35 -15.08 -5.94
N GLY A 115 7.83 -15.12 -7.19
CA GLY A 115 8.48 -13.98 -7.86
C GLY A 115 7.51 -12.88 -8.31
N HIS A 116 6.19 -13.15 -8.29
CA HIS A 116 5.17 -12.13 -8.47
C HIS A 116 5.00 -11.29 -7.21
N ASN A 117 4.59 -10.06 -7.42
CA ASN A 117 4.01 -9.23 -6.37
C ASN A 117 2.91 -8.35 -6.95
N GLY A 118 2.18 -7.64 -6.09
CA GLY A 118 1.11 -6.76 -6.51
C GLY A 118 0.89 -5.62 -5.54
N ILE A 119 0.17 -4.60 -5.98
CA ILE A 119 -0.19 -3.44 -5.19
C ILE A 119 -1.70 -3.31 -5.21
N LYS A 120 -2.32 -3.27 -4.05
CA LYS A 120 -3.75 -3.07 -3.86
C LYS A 120 -3.98 -1.77 -3.13
N PHE A 121 -5.00 -1.05 -3.54
CA PHE A 121 -5.41 0.21 -2.95
C PHE A 121 -6.81 0.08 -2.35
N GLY A 122 -7.05 0.75 -1.26
CA GLY A 122 -8.37 0.82 -0.66
C GLY A 122 -8.57 2.07 0.18
N ILE A 123 -9.81 2.33 0.54
CA ILE A 123 -10.23 3.53 1.25
C ILE A 123 -10.75 3.23 2.65
N ASN A 124 -11.27 4.23 3.31
CA ASN A 124 -11.73 4.19 4.70
C ASN A 124 -13.00 3.35 4.97
N ASP A 125 -13.61 2.76 3.96
CA ASP A 125 -14.64 1.74 4.14
C ASP A 125 -14.07 0.33 4.44
N GLY A 126 -12.75 0.18 4.31
CA GLY A 126 -12.02 -1.07 4.44
C GLY A 126 -12.07 -1.93 3.16
N GLY A 127 -12.70 -1.46 2.09
CA GLY A 127 -12.75 -2.11 0.79
C GLY A 127 -11.55 -1.74 -0.10
N VAL A 128 -11.27 -2.60 -1.09
CA VAL A 128 -10.40 -2.20 -2.20
C VAL A 128 -11.17 -1.27 -3.14
N LEU A 129 -10.45 -0.43 -3.86
CA LEU A 129 -11.05 0.50 -4.81
C LEU A 129 -11.96 -0.22 -5.80
N SER A 130 -13.11 0.38 -6.08
CA SER A 130 -13.99 -0.07 -7.16
C SER A 130 -13.28 0.02 -8.52
N ALA A 131 -13.77 -0.71 -9.51
CA ALA A 131 -13.22 -0.66 -10.87
C ALA A 131 -13.20 0.78 -11.43
N LYS A 132 -14.23 1.59 -11.13
CA LYS A 132 -14.35 2.98 -11.58
C LYS A 132 -13.28 3.88 -10.93
N GLU A 133 -13.04 3.73 -9.65
CA GLU A 133 -12.04 4.51 -8.92
C GLU A 133 -10.62 4.09 -9.31
N ASN A 134 -10.39 2.78 -9.40
CA ASN A 134 -9.11 2.25 -9.84
C ASN A 134 -8.75 2.71 -11.27
N ALA A 135 -9.74 2.85 -12.17
CA ALA A 135 -9.51 3.36 -13.52
C ALA A 135 -8.95 4.78 -13.53
N LYS A 136 -9.37 5.65 -12.60
CA LYS A 136 -8.82 7.02 -12.48
C LYS A 136 -7.33 6.98 -12.10
N ILE A 137 -6.98 6.14 -11.15
CA ILE A 137 -5.58 5.97 -10.70
C ILE A 137 -4.74 5.36 -11.83
N ILE A 138 -5.25 4.36 -12.55
CA ILE A 138 -4.58 3.74 -13.69
C ILE A 138 -4.32 4.77 -14.81
N GLN A 139 -5.29 5.60 -15.13
CA GLN A 139 -5.11 6.64 -16.13
C GLN A 139 -3.96 7.58 -15.78
N LYS A 140 -3.94 8.09 -14.53
CA LYS A 140 -2.88 8.97 -14.06
C LYS A 140 -1.52 8.27 -14.00
N PHE A 141 -1.50 7.03 -13.55
CA PHE A 141 -0.30 6.18 -13.50
C PHE A 141 0.31 6.01 -14.90
N ASN A 142 -0.50 5.67 -15.90
CA ASN A 142 -0.02 5.54 -17.29
C ASN A 142 0.49 6.86 -17.84
N THR A 143 -0.24 7.97 -17.64
CA THR A 143 0.21 9.31 -18.07
C THR A 143 1.60 9.64 -17.53
N ILE A 144 1.90 9.30 -16.27
CA ILE A 144 3.22 9.55 -15.67
C ILE A 144 4.28 8.63 -16.27
N LEU A 145 3.96 7.35 -16.50
CA LEU A 145 4.93 6.39 -17.05
C LEU A 145 5.23 6.62 -18.54
N ASP A 146 4.31 7.21 -19.27
CA ASP A 146 4.45 7.51 -20.72
C ASP A 146 5.21 8.83 -20.99
N ASP A 147 5.55 9.60 -19.93
CA ASP A 147 6.27 10.87 -20.00
C ASP A 147 7.55 10.81 -19.15
N ASP A 148 8.70 10.67 -19.79
CA ASP A 148 10.00 10.54 -19.12
C ASP A 148 10.32 11.77 -18.23
N ILE A 149 9.91 12.97 -18.60
CA ILE A 149 10.15 14.19 -17.82
C ILE A 149 9.33 14.13 -16.55
N LEU A 150 8.05 13.85 -16.68
CA LEU A 150 7.14 13.72 -15.55
C LEU A 150 7.54 12.58 -14.61
N LEU A 151 7.87 11.42 -15.16
CA LEU A 151 8.37 10.27 -14.39
C LEU A 151 9.59 10.64 -13.55
N ASN A 152 10.56 11.32 -14.15
CA ASN A 152 11.77 11.76 -13.44
C ASN A 152 11.46 12.78 -12.32
N GLU A 153 10.48 13.66 -12.50
CA GLU A 153 10.02 14.56 -11.43
C GLU A 153 9.45 13.81 -10.24
N TYR A 154 8.61 12.77 -10.47
CA TYR A 154 8.05 11.94 -9.41
C TYR A 154 9.14 11.14 -8.67
N ILE A 155 10.10 10.57 -9.41
CA ILE A 155 11.23 9.84 -8.82
C ILE A 155 12.11 10.81 -8.00
N LYS A 156 12.42 11.98 -8.53
CA LYS A 156 13.20 13.01 -7.81
C LYS A 156 12.49 13.45 -6.53
N LYS A 157 11.19 13.69 -6.61
CA LYS A 157 10.37 14.04 -5.44
C LYS A 157 10.40 12.95 -4.38
N ALA A 158 10.19 11.69 -4.74
CA ALA A 158 10.26 10.57 -3.81
C ALA A 158 11.66 10.44 -3.17
N ASN A 159 12.71 10.62 -3.95
CA ASN A 159 14.09 10.56 -3.46
C ASN A 159 14.49 11.78 -2.61
N SER A 160 13.68 12.83 -2.54
CA SER A 160 13.87 13.91 -1.57
C SER A 160 13.47 13.53 -0.14
N CYS A 161 12.76 12.41 0.04
CA CYS A 161 12.50 11.84 1.35
C CYS A 161 13.83 11.46 2.02
N SER A 162 14.09 12.04 3.16
CA SER A 162 15.33 11.77 3.90
C SER A 162 15.33 10.41 4.60
N SER A 163 16.50 9.86 4.83
CA SER A 163 16.66 8.62 5.61
C SER A 163 16.11 8.74 7.03
N SER A 164 16.11 9.93 7.63
CA SER A 164 15.53 10.17 8.95
C SER A 164 14.01 10.10 8.95
N GLU A 165 13.35 10.64 7.93
CA GLU A 165 11.90 10.55 7.77
C GLU A 165 11.45 9.08 7.58
N LEU A 166 12.11 8.34 6.71
CA LEU A 166 11.85 6.91 6.54
C LEU A 166 12.08 6.12 7.82
N LYS A 167 13.18 6.41 8.54
CA LYS A 167 13.46 5.76 9.83
C LYS A 167 12.33 5.99 10.83
N THR A 168 11.78 7.20 10.89
CA THR A 168 10.63 7.51 11.74
C THR A 168 9.42 6.63 11.39
N VAL A 169 9.11 6.45 10.10
CA VAL A 169 8.03 5.55 9.65
C VAL A 169 8.30 4.10 10.08
N TYR A 170 9.52 3.61 9.87
CA TYR A 170 9.87 2.24 10.28
C TYR A 170 9.80 2.02 11.80
N GLN A 171 10.10 3.04 12.61
CA GLN A 171 9.99 2.97 14.07
C GLN A 171 8.54 2.83 14.56
N THR A 172 7.55 3.29 13.79
CA THR A 172 6.12 3.13 14.13
C THR A 172 5.56 1.76 13.78
N LYS A 173 6.34 0.88 13.13
CA LYS A 173 5.88 -0.41 12.60
C LYS A 173 5.12 -1.24 13.64
N ASP A 174 5.70 -1.44 14.81
CA ASP A 174 5.13 -2.34 15.80
C ASP A 174 3.83 -1.79 16.40
N SER A 175 3.75 -0.47 16.62
CA SER A 175 2.52 0.18 17.07
C SER A 175 1.42 0.16 16.00
N SER A 176 1.76 0.41 14.74
CA SER A 176 0.81 0.33 13.62
C SER A 176 0.31 -1.10 13.42
N LYS A 177 1.21 -2.10 13.51
CA LYS A 177 0.84 -3.52 13.47
C LYS A 177 -0.10 -3.90 14.61
N PHE A 178 0.20 -3.47 15.82
CA PHE A 178 -0.67 -3.71 16.98
C PHE A 178 -2.06 -3.11 16.78
N ASN A 179 -2.15 -1.88 16.25
CA ASN A 179 -3.42 -1.23 15.95
C ASN A 179 -4.20 -1.96 14.86
N ALA A 180 -3.53 -2.47 13.83
CA ALA A 180 -4.15 -3.27 12.77
C ALA A 180 -4.72 -4.59 13.32
N LEU A 181 -3.96 -5.31 14.16
CA LEU A 181 -4.42 -6.53 14.84
C LEU A 181 -5.64 -6.28 15.73
N ASN A 182 -5.62 -5.21 16.53
CA ASN A 182 -6.76 -4.84 17.36
C ASN A 182 -8.00 -4.49 16.54
N SER A 183 -7.82 -3.73 15.45
CA SER A 183 -8.93 -3.40 14.55
C SER A 183 -9.54 -4.65 13.91
N TYR A 184 -8.72 -5.61 13.52
CA TYR A 184 -9.20 -6.89 13.00
C TYR A 184 -9.91 -7.72 14.08
N ARG A 185 -9.34 -7.79 15.29
CA ARG A 185 -9.98 -8.48 16.42
C ARG A 185 -11.37 -7.91 16.72
N ASP A 186 -11.49 -6.59 16.75
CA ASP A 186 -12.75 -5.92 17.03
C ASP A 186 -13.77 -6.19 15.90
N PHE A 187 -13.34 -6.08 14.64
CA PHE A 187 -14.16 -6.45 13.48
C PHE A 187 -14.62 -7.90 13.52
N ALA A 188 -13.72 -8.85 13.85
CA ALA A 188 -14.06 -10.27 13.94
C ALA A 188 -15.08 -10.52 15.04
N LYS A 189 -14.92 -9.88 16.22
CA LYS A 189 -15.90 -9.95 17.31
C LYS A 189 -17.27 -9.44 16.87
N GLU A 190 -17.33 -8.26 16.28
CA GLU A 190 -18.59 -7.68 15.78
C GLU A 190 -19.28 -8.59 14.76
N THR A 191 -18.49 -9.21 13.87
CA THR A 191 -19.04 -10.10 12.83
C THR A 191 -19.61 -11.39 13.43
N ILE A 192 -18.94 -11.96 14.44
CA ILE A 192 -19.34 -13.23 15.05
C ILE A 192 -20.52 -13.04 16.02
N THR A 193 -20.52 -11.96 16.79
CA THR A 193 -21.48 -11.76 17.88
C THR A 193 -22.67 -10.88 17.51
N GLY A 194 -22.66 -10.24 16.35
CA GLY A 194 -23.54 -9.14 16.01
C GLY A 194 -23.18 -7.86 16.79
N THR A 195 -23.49 -6.73 16.22
CA THR A 195 -23.24 -5.42 16.83
C THR A 195 -23.93 -5.34 18.18
N ASN A 196 -23.18 -5.03 19.25
CA ASN A 196 -23.61 -4.74 20.62
C ASN A 196 -23.93 -5.94 21.54
N ASN A 197 -23.53 -7.15 21.25
CA ASN A 197 -23.75 -8.24 22.21
C ASN A 197 -22.66 -8.21 23.30
N LYS A 198 -23.00 -7.59 24.46
CA LYS A 198 -22.16 -7.53 25.66
C LYS A 198 -21.96 -8.91 26.34
N GLU A 199 -22.66 -9.94 25.88
CA GLU A 199 -22.66 -11.28 26.51
C GLU A 199 -21.46 -12.16 26.15
N TYR A 200 -20.65 -11.76 25.15
CA TYR A 200 -19.40 -12.47 24.81
C TYR A 200 -18.15 -11.76 25.38
N GLN A 201 -18.21 -11.30 26.62
CA GLN A 201 -17.03 -10.91 27.39
C GLN A 201 -16.57 -12.14 28.21
N ALA A 202 -15.83 -13.03 27.56
CA ALA A 202 -15.06 -14.08 28.21
C ALA A 202 -13.59 -13.91 27.90
#